data_a3a884bfbdd3c5d0e491218fa8ffbe92
#
_entry.id   a3a884bfbdd3c5d0e491218fa8ffbe92
#
_cell.length_a   1.000
_cell.length_b   1.000
_cell.length_c   1.000
_cell.angle_alpha   90.00
_cell.angle_beta   90.00
_cell.angle_gamma   90.00
#
_symmetry.space_group_name_H-M   'P 1'
#
loop_
_entity.id
_entity.type
_entity.pdbx_description
1 polymer ?
#
loop_
_entity_poly.entity_id
_entity_poly.type
_entity_poly.pdbx_seq_one_letter_code
_entity_poly.pdbx_strand_id
1 'polypeptide(L)'
;FPEYRDVLGLANNEATLPFTEVETQAIGLDHATLGAQLAEDWLLPEETCLAIRHHHDRAAVDGSLALPARTQQLIAVAQLAEYLIQQQNAQSQTSEWAKLGADCLASLDLDADALPELGKVCAASLAG
;
A
#
# COMPACT_ATOMS: atom_id res chain seq x y z
N PHE A 1 -15.21 8.61 -12.06
CA PHE A 1 -14.61 9.91 -12.41
C PHE A 1 -13.61 9.71 -13.55
N PRO A 2 -13.92 10.19 -14.79
CA PRO A 2 -12.98 10.06 -15.92
C PRO A 2 -11.62 10.72 -15.62
N GLU A 3 -11.62 11.81 -14.89
CA GLU A 3 -10.43 12.58 -14.51
C GLU A 3 -9.53 11.81 -13.53
N TYR A 4 -10.08 10.82 -12.83
CA TYR A 4 -9.32 10.06 -11.84
C TYR A 4 -8.19 9.23 -12.47
N ARG A 5 -8.32 8.83 -13.73
CA ARG A 5 -7.26 8.12 -14.46
C ARG A 5 -5.97 8.94 -14.54
N ASP A 6 -6.09 10.23 -14.79
CA ASP A 6 -4.93 11.14 -14.86
C ASP A 6 -4.31 11.33 -13.47
N VAL A 7 -5.14 11.43 -12.44
CA VAL A 7 -4.69 11.50 -11.04
C VAL A 7 -3.95 10.23 -10.62
N LEU A 8 -4.46 9.05 -10.99
CA LEU A 8 -3.78 7.77 -10.77
C LEU A 8 -2.40 7.75 -11.44
N GLY A 9 -2.31 8.23 -12.67
CA GLY A 9 -1.04 8.32 -13.38
C GLY A 9 -0.02 9.21 -12.65
N LEU A 10 -0.46 10.37 -12.18
CA LEU A 10 0.37 11.29 -11.39
C LEU A 10 0.83 10.64 -10.07
N ALA A 11 -0.10 10.05 -9.32
CA ALA A 11 0.20 9.42 -8.03
C ALA A 11 1.13 8.21 -8.18
N ASN A 12 0.93 7.39 -9.20
CA ASN A 12 1.77 6.22 -9.49
C ASN A 12 3.22 6.58 -9.84
N ASN A 13 3.44 7.74 -10.43
CA ASN A 13 4.77 8.21 -10.85
C ASN A 13 5.42 9.16 -9.84
N GLU A 14 4.69 9.59 -8.81
CA GLU A 14 5.22 10.47 -7.79
C GLU A 14 6.25 9.74 -6.92
N ALA A 15 7.44 10.33 -6.80
CA ALA A 15 8.57 9.70 -6.12
C ALA A 15 8.71 10.08 -4.64
N THR A 16 8.13 11.19 -4.21
CA THR A 16 8.38 11.79 -2.90
C THR A 16 7.14 11.99 -2.05
N LEU A 17 6.03 12.46 -2.63
CA LEU A 17 4.78 12.67 -1.92
C LEU A 17 4.02 11.34 -1.72
N PRO A 18 3.32 11.18 -0.59
CA PRO A 18 2.38 10.07 -0.43
C PRO A 18 1.33 10.06 -1.54
N PHE A 19 0.92 8.88 -1.96
CA PHE A 19 -0.11 8.69 -2.99
C PHE A 19 -1.39 9.48 -2.68
N THR A 20 -1.84 9.39 -1.43
CA THR A 20 -3.03 10.08 -0.92
C THR A 20 -2.91 11.61 -0.96
N GLU A 21 -1.71 12.15 -0.79
CA GLU A 21 -1.46 13.59 -0.89
C GLU A 21 -1.65 14.08 -2.34
N VAL A 22 -1.18 13.32 -3.32
CA VAL A 22 -1.39 13.64 -4.75
C VAL A 22 -2.88 13.65 -5.09
N GLU A 23 -3.64 12.66 -4.60
CA GLU A 23 -5.10 12.62 -4.78
C GLU A 23 -5.78 13.82 -4.15
N THR A 24 -5.44 14.12 -2.89
CA THR A 24 -6.05 15.24 -2.15
C THR A 24 -5.78 16.58 -2.84
N GLN A 25 -4.56 16.80 -3.34
CA GLN A 25 -4.23 18.01 -4.09
C GLN A 25 -4.98 18.12 -5.40
N ALA A 26 -5.20 16.99 -6.09
CA ALA A 26 -5.84 16.97 -7.40
C ALA A 26 -7.37 17.06 -7.34
N ILE A 27 -8.01 16.35 -6.42
CA ILE A 27 -9.47 16.19 -6.38
C ILE A 27 -10.11 16.45 -5.01
N GLY A 28 -9.33 16.85 -4.00
CA GLY A 28 -9.82 17.25 -2.67
C GLY A 28 -10.18 16.09 -1.74
N LEU A 29 -9.94 14.84 -2.15
CA LEU A 29 -10.15 13.64 -1.32
C LEU A 29 -9.15 12.55 -1.73
N ASP A 30 -8.96 11.56 -0.87
CA ASP A 30 -8.13 10.41 -1.15
C ASP A 30 -8.89 9.10 -0.92
N HIS A 31 -8.48 8.05 -1.64
CA HIS A 31 -9.16 6.75 -1.61
C HIS A 31 -8.99 6.04 -0.26
N ALA A 32 -7.91 6.26 0.45
CA ALA A 32 -7.65 5.61 1.74
C ALA A 32 -8.62 6.11 2.81
N THR A 33 -8.84 7.41 2.88
CA THR A 33 -9.84 8.01 3.78
C THR A 33 -11.25 7.56 3.43
N LEU A 34 -11.62 7.61 2.16
CA LEU A 34 -12.94 7.17 1.70
C LEU A 34 -13.16 5.67 1.96
N GLY A 35 -12.16 4.84 1.63
CA GLY A 35 -12.23 3.40 1.86
C GLY A 35 -12.34 3.03 3.34
N ALA A 36 -11.61 3.73 4.22
CA ALA A 36 -11.71 3.54 5.66
C ALA A 36 -13.11 3.90 6.18
N GLN A 37 -13.70 4.99 5.70
CA GLN A 37 -15.07 5.38 6.09
C GLN A 37 -16.08 4.30 5.68
N LEU A 38 -15.98 3.76 4.47
CA LEU A 38 -16.85 2.66 4.03
C LEU A 38 -16.65 1.40 4.89
N ALA A 39 -15.42 1.08 5.24
CA ALA A 39 -15.11 -0.07 6.09
C ALA A 39 -15.70 0.10 7.51
N GLU A 40 -15.63 1.30 8.08
CA GLU A 40 -16.26 1.65 9.35
C GLU A 40 -17.78 1.53 9.28
N ASP A 41 -18.40 2.04 8.22
CA ASP A 41 -19.85 1.95 7.99
C ASP A 41 -20.32 0.49 7.84
N TRP A 42 -19.47 -0.38 7.33
CA TRP A 42 -19.73 -1.82 7.21
C TRP A 42 -19.32 -2.61 8.46
N LEU A 43 -18.92 -1.93 9.52
CA LEU A 43 -18.54 -2.52 10.81
C LEU A 43 -17.38 -3.53 10.70
N LEU A 44 -16.43 -3.27 9.83
CA LEU A 44 -15.19 -4.06 9.79
C LEU A 44 -14.35 -3.81 11.06
N PRO A 45 -13.49 -4.76 11.45
CA PRO A 45 -12.62 -4.58 12.62
C PRO A 45 -11.80 -3.30 12.55
N GLU A 46 -11.63 -2.63 13.70
CA GLU A 46 -10.90 -1.36 13.80
C GLU A 46 -9.50 -1.44 13.18
N GLU A 47 -8.78 -2.52 13.43
CA GLU A 47 -7.44 -2.73 12.88
C GLU A 47 -7.44 -2.73 11.34
N THR A 48 -8.48 -3.28 10.73
CA THR A 48 -8.68 -3.28 9.28
C THR A 48 -8.98 -1.87 8.76
N CYS A 49 -9.86 -1.15 9.43
CA CYS A 49 -10.21 0.24 9.06
C CYS A 49 -8.98 1.15 9.14
N LEU A 50 -8.17 1.01 10.20
CA LEU A 50 -6.91 1.72 10.36
C LEU A 50 -5.90 1.34 9.27
N ALA A 51 -5.80 0.06 8.91
CA ALA A 51 -4.92 -0.39 7.84
C ALA A 51 -5.31 0.22 6.49
N ILE A 52 -6.61 0.26 6.17
CA ILE A 52 -7.12 0.90 4.95
C ILE A 52 -6.79 2.40 4.96
N ARG A 53 -7.02 3.08 6.09
CA ARG A 53 -6.78 4.53 6.22
C ARG A 53 -5.32 4.91 6.02
N HIS A 54 -4.40 4.09 6.49
CA HIS A 54 -2.98 4.42 6.60
C HIS A 54 -2.07 3.62 5.67
N HIS A 55 -2.61 2.89 4.69
CA HIS A 55 -1.78 2.00 3.87
C HIS A 55 -0.77 2.71 2.95
N HIS A 56 -0.92 4.02 2.74
CA HIS A 56 0.06 4.85 2.04
C HIS A 56 0.92 5.71 2.97
N ASP A 57 0.71 5.64 4.29
CA ASP A 57 1.46 6.43 5.25
C ASP A 57 2.75 5.72 5.67
N ARG A 58 3.89 6.30 5.35
CA ARG A 58 5.17 5.77 5.81
C ARG A 58 5.23 5.70 7.35
N ALA A 59 4.72 6.71 8.03
CA ALA A 59 4.67 6.75 9.50
C ALA A 59 3.93 5.56 10.13
N ALA A 60 3.01 4.93 9.39
CA ALA A 60 2.28 3.75 9.84
C ALA A 60 3.16 2.48 9.85
N VAL A 61 4.15 2.38 8.97
CA VAL A 61 5.02 1.20 8.86
C VAL A 61 6.40 1.39 9.48
N ASP A 62 6.91 2.62 9.57
CA ASP A 62 8.18 2.91 10.23
C ASP A 62 8.09 3.02 11.77
N GLY A 63 6.86 2.97 12.31
CA GLY A 63 6.59 3.00 13.74
C GLY A 63 6.47 4.39 14.35
N SER A 64 6.59 5.47 13.56
CA SER A 64 6.45 6.84 14.07
C SER A 64 4.99 7.22 14.35
N LEU A 65 4.03 6.58 13.69
CA LEU A 65 2.62 6.65 14.05
C LEU A 65 2.27 5.47 14.96
N ALA A 66 1.76 5.76 16.16
CA ALA A 66 1.42 4.72 17.15
C ALA A 66 0.14 3.97 16.72
N LEU A 67 0.31 2.93 15.92
CA LEU A 67 -0.75 2.01 15.50
C LEU A 67 -0.58 0.63 16.14
N PRO A 68 -1.66 -0.15 16.29
CA PRO A 68 -1.54 -1.55 16.70
C PRO A 68 -0.57 -2.32 15.80
N ALA A 69 0.25 -3.19 16.38
CA ALA A 69 1.23 -3.98 15.62
C ALA A 69 0.58 -4.77 14.47
N ARG A 70 -0.61 -5.31 14.68
CA ARG A 70 -1.36 -6.04 13.67
C ARG A 70 -1.78 -5.13 12.50
N THR A 71 -2.15 -3.89 12.76
CA THR A 71 -2.43 -2.90 11.71
C THR A 71 -1.19 -2.64 10.86
N GLN A 72 -0.03 -2.44 11.47
CA GLN A 72 1.24 -2.26 10.76
C GLN A 72 1.57 -3.47 9.88
N GLN A 73 1.40 -4.68 10.42
CA GLN A 73 1.61 -5.92 9.67
C GLN A 73 0.65 -6.08 8.49
N LEU A 74 -0.63 -5.74 8.66
CA LEU A 74 -1.61 -5.76 7.56
C LEU A 74 -1.20 -4.82 6.42
N ILE A 75 -0.77 -3.61 6.75
CA ILE A 75 -0.28 -2.65 5.75
C ILE A 75 0.97 -3.21 5.05
N ALA A 76 1.92 -3.70 5.81
CA ALA A 76 3.18 -4.24 5.27
C ALA A 76 2.94 -5.44 4.34
N VAL A 77 2.06 -6.37 4.72
CA VAL A 77 1.69 -7.53 3.88
C VAL A 77 0.99 -7.07 2.60
N ALA A 78 0.06 -6.12 2.69
CA ALA A 78 -0.65 -5.61 1.51
C ALA A 78 0.31 -4.92 0.52
N GLN A 79 1.22 -4.09 1.01
CA GLN A 79 2.23 -3.42 0.19
C GLN A 79 3.20 -4.42 -0.46
N LEU A 80 3.65 -5.42 0.28
CA LEU A 80 4.50 -6.48 -0.24
C LEU A 80 3.78 -7.30 -1.34
N ALA A 81 2.54 -7.69 -1.08
CA ALA A 81 1.74 -8.45 -2.05
C ALA A 81 1.53 -7.65 -3.34
N GLU A 82 1.19 -6.39 -3.23
CA GLU A 82 1.05 -5.49 -4.38
C GLU A 82 2.36 -5.39 -5.19
N TYR A 83 3.47 -5.18 -4.51
CA TYR A 83 4.79 -5.14 -5.15
C TYR A 83 5.10 -6.43 -5.92
N LEU A 84 4.89 -7.60 -5.29
CA LEU A 84 5.16 -8.89 -5.93
C LEU A 84 4.26 -9.12 -7.16
N ILE A 85 2.99 -8.74 -7.09
CA ILE A 85 2.06 -8.81 -8.22
C ILE A 85 2.51 -7.87 -9.34
N GLN A 86 2.93 -6.66 -9.02
CA GLN A 86 3.43 -5.69 -10.00
C GLN A 86 4.69 -6.18 -10.71
N GLN A 87 5.56 -6.92 -10.03
CA GLN A 87 6.73 -7.54 -10.66
C GLN A 87 6.35 -8.63 -11.68
N GLN A 88 5.21 -9.29 -11.50
CA GLN A 88 4.69 -10.29 -12.45
C GLN A 88 3.87 -9.66 -13.59
N ASN A 89 3.30 -8.49 -13.34
CA ASN A 89 2.39 -7.80 -14.26
C ASN A 89 2.91 -6.38 -14.55
N ALA A 90 3.51 -6.19 -15.71
CA ALA A 90 4.09 -4.91 -16.13
C ALA A 90 3.07 -3.75 -16.31
N GLN A 91 1.77 -4.01 -16.14
CA GLN A 91 0.70 -3.03 -16.42
C GLN A 91 0.36 -2.09 -15.26
N SER A 92 0.77 -2.40 -14.03
CA SER A 92 0.37 -1.67 -12.82
C SER A 92 1.56 -1.34 -11.94
N GLN A 93 2.48 -0.52 -12.44
CA GLN A 93 3.64 -0.13 -11.64
C GLN A 93 3.39 1.18 -10.90
N THR A 94 3.71 1.21 -9.61
CA THR A 94 3.66 2.39 -8.77
C THR A 94 5.03 2.65 -8.14
N SER A 95 5.24 3.86 -7.63
CA SER A 95 6.43 4.22 -6.87
C SER A 95 6.32 3.91 -5.36
N GLU A 96 5.23 3.28 -4.92
CA GLU A 96 4.96 3.04 -3.50
C GLU A 96 6.00 2.15 -2.83
N TRP A 97 6.44 1.07 -3.49
CA TRP A 97 7.47 0.20 -2.91
C TRP A 97 8.80 0.91 -2.68
N ALA A 98 9.18 1.83 -3.56
CA ALA A 98 10.37 2.65 -3.36
C ALA A 98 10.27 3.54 -2.12
N LYS A 99 9.06 3.97 -1.73
CA LYS A 99 8.79 4.80 -0.55
C LYS A 99 8.68 3.99 0.73
N LEU A 100 7.99 2.84 0.69
CA LEU A 100 7.53 2.10 1.86
C LEU A 100 8.21 0.73 2.04
N GLY A 101 8.84 0.19 1.00
CA GLY A 101 9.27 -1.21 0.95
C GLY A 101 10.24 -1.60 2.07
N ALA A 102 11.24 -0.78 2.36
CA ALA A 102 12.22 -1.06 3.40
C ALA A 102 11.56 -1.14 4.80
N ASP A 103 10.64 -0.23 5.09
CA ASP A 103 9.91 -0.20 6.35
C ASP A 103 8.90 -1.36 6.45
N CYS A 104 8.27 -1.74 5.33
CA CYS A 104 7.41 -2.92 5.27
C CYS A 104 8.17 -4.22 5.56
N LEU A 105 9.33 -4.41 4.94
CA LEU A 105 10.17 -5.58 5.20
C LEU A 105 10.63 -5.64 6.65
N ALA A 106 11.06 -4.51 7.22
CA ALA A 106 11.43 -4.43 8.62
C ALA A 106 10.26 -4.78 9.56
N SER A 107 9.05 -4.28 9.27
CA SER A 107 7.84 -4.58 10.02
C SER A 107 7.45 -6.07 9.98
N LEU A 108 7.80 -6.78 8.91
CA LEU A 108 7.55 -8.21 8.74
C LEU A 108 8.73 -9.10 9.16
N ASP A 109 9.81 -8.50 9.65
CA ASP A 109 11.06 -9.20 9.98
C ASP A 109 11.62 -9.99 8.78
N LEU A 110 11.56 -9.37 7.60
CA LEU A 110 12.04 -9.95 6.35
C LEU A 110 13.25 -9.18 5.82
N ASP A 111 14.22 -9.91 5.27
CA ASP A 111 15.31 -9.36 4.49
C ASP A 111 14.91 -9.20 3.02
N ALA A 112 15.53 -8.22 2.34
CA ALA A 112 15.36 -8.05 0.90
C ALA A 112 15.76 -9.29 0.10
N ASP A 113 16.66 -10.12 0.63
CA ASP A 113 17.07 -11.41 0.04
C ASP A 113 15.93 -12.43 -0.06
N ALA A 114 14.85 -12.25 0.72
CA ALA A 114 13.65 -13.10 0.63
C ALA A 114 12.78 -12.79 -0.60
N LEU A 115 12.89 -11.59 -1.19
CA LEU A 115 12.03 -11.14 -2.29
C LEU A 115 12.08 -12.05 -3.54
N PRO A 116 13.24 -12.56 -4.01
CA PRO A 116 13.27 -13.46 -5.16
C PRO A 116 12.47 -14.76 -4.95
N GLU A 117 12.54 -15.34 -3.76
CA GLU A 117 11.79 -16.57 -3.45
C GLU A 117 10.29 -16.29 -3.31
N LEU A 118 9.93 -15.22 -2.65
CA LEU A 118 8.53 -14.77 -2.56
C LEU A 118 7.96 -14.45 -3.95
N GLY A 119 8.76 -13.86 -4.83
CA GLY A 119 8.38 -13.63 -6.23
C GLY A 119 8.09 -14.91 -7.00
N LYS A 120 8.86 -15.97 -6.79
CA LYS A 120 8.60 -17.29 -7.40
C LYS A 120 7.29 -17.91 -6.88
N VAL A 121 7.04 -17.81 -5.58
CA VAL A 121 5.80 -18.30 -4.98
C VAL A 121 4.60 -17.54 -5.53
N CYS A 122 4.72 -16.20 -5.64
CA CYS A 122 3.68 -15.36 -6.22
C CYS A 122 3.40 -15.75 -7.69
N ALA A 123 4.45 -15.90 -8.51
CA ALA A 123 4.32 -16.29 -9.90
C ALA A 123 3.62 -17.66 -10.05
N ALA A 124 4.00 -18.63 -9.23
CA ALA A 124 3.38 -19.97 -9.23
C ALA A 124 1.90 -19.92 -8.84
N SER A 125 1.55 -19.09 -7.86
CA SER A 125 0.16 -18.89 -7.42
C SER A 125 -0.71 -18.24 -8.49
N LEU A 126 -0.15 -17.30 -9.25
CA LEU A 126 -0.88 -16.62 -10.34
C LEU A 126 -1.04 -17.49 -11.59
N ALA A 127 -0.14 -18.44 -11.80
CA ALA A 127 -0.18 -19.37 -12.94
C ALA A 127 -1.14 -20.56 -12.72
N GLY A 128 -1.48 -20.85 -11.49
CA GLY A 128 -2.37 -21.95 -11.09
C GLY A 128 -3.82 -21.57 -11.11
#